data_06a6588fe2d569205d41be11596970d0
#
_entry.id   06a6588fe2d569205d41be11596970d0
#
_cell.length_a   1.000
_cell.length_b   1.000
_cell.length_c   1.000
_cell.angle_alpha   90.00
_cell.angle_beta   90.00
_cell.angle_gamma   90.00
#
_symmetry.space_group_name_H-M   'P 1'
#
loop_
_entity.id
_entity.type
_entity.pdbx_description
1 polymer ?
#
loop_
_entity_poly.entity_id
_entity_poly.type
_entity_poly.pdbx_seq_one_letter_code
_entity_poly.pdbx_strand_id
1 'polypeptide(L)'
;MSSNFGYIDIILLAMIAGFIILRLRSILGRKTGHEDKIYPRFSEKKFEEFRNQQEVKLKKKVLNELEGEEKEKFIKGAEIAYETIITAFAKGDKKSLKGLLTPRMATNFNQAISDREDKGIKSELTFIGMKESNLEKFEKVQDNIFATVKFVSDIISVKKDKSNNVLEGNPDRIKTVTDHWKFSKKETSNSPNWYLAEILPK
;
A
#
# COMPACT_ATOMS: atom_id res chain seq x y z
N MET A 1 -37.20 15.06 -37.94
CA MET A 1 -35.73 15.08 -37.94
C MET A 1 -35.23 14.25 -36.75
N SER A 2 -35.17 12.92 -36.88
CA SER A 2 -34.63 12.09 -35.78
C SER A 2 -34.49 10.63 -36.18
N SER A 3 -33.80 10.34 -37.28
CA SER A 3 -33.54 8.95 -37.69
C SER A 3 -32.07 8.63 -37.98
N ASN A 4 -31.16 9.58 -37.77
CA ASN A 4 -29.73 9.35 -38.04
C ASN A 4 -28.89 8.95 -36.79
N PHE A 5 -29.45 9.07 -35.59
CA PHE A 5 -28.71 8.70 -34.37
C PHE A 5 -28.59 7.21 -34.17
N GLY A 6 -29.61 6.41 -34.56
CA GLY A 6 -29.59 4.95 -34.39
C GLY A 6 -28.57 4.19 -35.25
N TYR A 7 -28.21 4.73 -36.41
CA TYR A 7 -27.25 4.08 -37.32
C TYR A 7 -25.80 4.29 -36.86
N ILE A 8 -25.50 5.42 -36.23
CA ILE A 8 -24.16 5.70 -35.71
C ILE A 8 -23.82 4.78 -34.55
N ASP A 9 -24.76 4.54 -33.64
CA ASP A 9 -24.59 3.63 -32.50
C ASP A 9 -24.39 2.19 -32.96
N ILE A 10 -25.12 1.74 -34.00
CA ILE A 10 -24.96 0.40 -34.55
C ILE A 10 -23.59 0.24 -35.24
N ILE A 11 -23.11 1.24 -35.96
CA ILE A 11 -21.79 1.24 -36.60
C ILE A 11 -20.68 1.23 -35.54
N LEU A 12 -20.84 2.00 -34.47
CA LEU A 12 -19.86 2.07 -33.36
C LEU A 12 -19.80 0.73 -32.60
N LEU A 13 -20.96 0.12 -32.33
CA LEU A 13 -21.03 -1.22 -31.73
C LEU A 13 -20.42 -2.28 -32.62
N ALA A 14 -20.66 -2.23 -33.95
CA ALA A 14 -20.07 -3.16 -34.91
C ALA A 14 -18.53 -3.01 -34.96
N MET A 15 -17.98 -1.78 -34.89
CA MET A 15 -16.55 -1.55 -34.84
C MET A 15 -15.92 -2.10 -33.56
N ILE A 16 -16.56 -1.90 -32.43
CA ILE A 16 -16.07 -2.43 -31.15
C ILE A 16 -16.10 -3.96 -31.15
N ALA A 17 -17.19 -4.56 -31.61
CA ALA A 17 -17.31 -6.01 -31.74
C ALA A 17 -16.27 -6.60 -32.72
N GLY A 18 -16.05 -5.94 -33.84
CA GLY A 18 -15.02 -6.32 -34.82
C GLY A 18 -13.61 -6.25 -34.22
N PHE A 19 -13.29 -5.21 -33.45
CA PHE A 19 -12.01 -5.06 -32.80
C PHE A 19 -11.77 -6.14 -31.74
N ILE A 20 -12.80 -6.49 -30.97
CA ILE A 20 -12.72 -7.57 -29.97
C ILE A 20 -12.48 -8.92 -30.64
N ILE A 21 -13.19 -9.21 -31.76
CA ILE A 21 -13.01 -10.45 -32.51
C ILE A 21 -11.63 -10.55 -33.15
N LEU A 22 -11.10 -9.46 -33.71
CA LEU A 22 -9.75 -9.42 -34.25
C LEU A 22 -8.69 -9.63 -33.17
N ARG A 23 -8.88 -9.05 -31.98
CA ARG A 23 -7.97 -9.23 -30.84
C ARG A 23 -8.01 -10.66 -30.30
N LEU A 24 -9.19 -11.27 -30.22
CA LEU A 24 -9.35 -12.67 -29.81
C LEU A 24 -8.74 -13.63 -30.85
N ARG A 25 -8.88 -13.36 -32.15
CA ARG A 25 -8.27 -14.17 -33.22
C ARG A 25 -6.74 -14.10 -33.20
N SER A 26 -6.17 -12.96 -32.81
CA SER A 26 -4.72 -12.80 -32.65
C SER A 26 -4.16 -13.61 -31.44
N ILE A 27 -4.97 -13.90 -30.44
CA ILE A 27 -4.55 -14.65 -29.24
C ILE A 27 -4.83 -16.16 -29.39
N LEU A 28 -5.91 -16.54 -30.05
CA LEU A 28 -6.30 -17.96 -30.26
C LEU A 28 -5.89 -18.54 -31.62
N GLY A 29 -5.37 -17.77 -32.55
CA GLY A 29 -5.19 -18.16 -33.97
C GLY A 29 -3.76 -18.47 -34.40
N ARG A 30 -2.85 -18.93 -33.52
CA ARG A 30 -1.61 -19.55 -33.94
C ARG A 30 -1.69 -21.07 -33.80
N LYS A 31 -2.44 -21.71 -34.72
CA LYS A 31 -2.20 -23.10 -35.09
C LYS A 31 -0.89 -23.15 -35.88
N THR A 32 0.21 -23.45 -35.24
CA THR A 32 1.39 -23.99 -35.90
C THR A 32 1.12 -25.47 -36.11
N GLY A 33 0.60 -25.80 -37.29
CA GLY A 33 0.61 -27.18 -37.74
C GLY A 33 2.05 -27.56 -38.12
N HIS A 34 2.63 -28.45 -37.37
CA HIS A 34 3.59 -29.43 -37.82
C HIS A 34 3.51 -30.60 -36.84
N GLU A 35 2.76 -31.62 -37.24
CA GLU A 35 2.79 -32.94 -36.63
C GLU A 35 4.03 -33.67 -37.14
N ASP A 36 5.15 -33.52 -36.44
CA ASP A 36 6.17 -34.53 -36.41
C ASP A 36 6.15 -35.19 -35.06
N LYS A 37 5.73 -36.42 -35.05
CA LYS A 37 5.77 -37.32 -33.87
C LYS A 37 7.23 -37.55 -33.47
N ILE A 38 7.78 -36.67 -32.72
CA ILE A 38 8.99 -36.91 -31.93
C ILE A 38 8.56 -36.76 -30.48
N TYR A 39 8.31 -37.87 -29.81
CA TYR A 39 8.33 -37.93 -28.35
C TYR A 39 9.73 -37.57 -27.89
N PRO A 40 10.02 -36.35 -27.41
CA PRO A 40 11.28 -36.15 -26.71
C PRO A 40 11.13 -36.96 -25.41
N ARG A 41 12.00 -37.95 -25.21
CA ARG A 41 12.23 -38.48 -23.86
C ARG A 41 12.48 -37.29 -22.97
N PHE A 42 11.48 -36.92 -22.21
CA PHE A 42 11.60 -35.89 -21.19
C PHE A 42 12.65 -36.40 -20.21
N SER A 43 13.88 -35.92 -20.30
CA SER A 43 14.96 -36.37 -19.46
C SER A 43 14.60 -35.96 -18.03
N GLU A 44 14.62 -36.94 -17.11
CA GLU A 44 14.38 -36.73 -15.67
C GLU A 44 15.16 -35.55 -15.13
N LYS A 45 16.36 -35.28 -15.67
CA LYS A 45 17.16 -34.08 -15.37
C LYS A 45 16.43 -32.74 -15.60
N LYS A 46 15.67 -32.58 -16.68
CA LYS A 46 14.91 -31.35 -16.92
C LYS A 46 13.72 -31.18 -15.97
N PHE A 47 13.13 -32.30 -15.55
CA PHE A 47 12.05 -32.29 -14.56
C PHE A 47 12.56 -31.97 -13.16
N GLU A 48 13.75 -32.45 -12.80
CA GLU A 48 14.41 -32.09 -11.55
C GLU A 48 14.89 -30.62 -11.55
N GLU A 49 15.42 -30.12 -12.65
CA GLU A 49 15.77 -28.69 -12.77
C GLU A 49 14.54 -27.79 -12.69
N PHE A 50 13.41 -28.17 -13.31
CA PHE A 50 12.15 -27.43 -13.21
C PHE A 50 11.56 -27.48 -11.80
N ARG A 51 11.61 -28.62 -11.13
CA ARG A 51 11.17 -28.80 -9.75
C ARG A 51 12.06 -28.01 -8.79
N ASN A 52 13.37 -28.06 -8.97
CA ASN A 52 14.33 -27.30 -8.17
C ASN A 52 14.18 -25.77 -8.41
N GLN A 53 13.90 -25.33 -9.64
CA GLN A 53 13.60 -23.91 -9.91
C GLN A 53 12.27 -23.47 -9.32
N GLN A 54 11.25 -24.34 -9.28
CA GLN A 54 10.00 -24.04 -8.58
C GLN A 54 10.16 -24.05 -7.06
N GLU A 55 10.90 -25.00 -6.50
CA GLU A 55 11.21 -25.04 -5.06
C GLU A 55 12.08 -23.84 -4.63
N VAL A 56 13.05 -23.42 -5.46
CA VAL A 56 13.86 -22.23 -5.20
C VAL A 56 13.00 -20.95 -5.33
N LYS A 57 12.04 -20.91 -6.28
CA LYS A 57 11.08 -19.79 -6.39
C LYS A 57 10.07 -19.78 -5.24
N LEU A 58 9.60 -20.96 -4.79
CA LEU A 58 8.74 -21.08 -3.62
C LEU A 58 9.50 -20.77 -2.33
N LYS A 59 10.73 -21.25 -2.16
CA LYS A 59 11.59 -20.89 -1.02
C LYS A 59 11.98 -19.42 -1.02
N LYS A 60 12.22 -18.80 -2.21
CA LYS A 60 12.42 -17.34 -2.32
C LYS A 60 11.14 -16.56 -2.00
N LYS A 61 9.95 -17.09 -2.31
CA LYS A 61 8.68 -16.46 -1.98
C LYS A 61 8.39 -16.56 -0.48
N VAL A 62 8.73 -17.67 0.15
CA VAL A 62 8.58 -17.91 1.59
C VAL A 62 9.58 -17.09 2.42
N LEU A 63 10.77 -16.78 1.90
CA LEU A 63 11.77 -15.94 2.58
C LEU A 63 11.46 -14.41 2.52
N ASN A 64 10.40 -13.99 1.81
CA ASN A 64 10.03 -12.59 1.64
C ASN A 64 8.69 -12.22 2.29
N GLU A 65 8.11 -13.06 3.10
CA GLU A 65 6.84 -12.78 3.80
C GLU A 65 7.06 -12.81 5.31
N LEU A 66 6.55 -11.81 6.02
CA LEU A 66 6.41 -11.85 7.47
C LEU A 66 5.23 -12.78 7.79
N GLU A 67 5.50 -13.90 8.45
CA GLU A 67 4.49 -14.89 8.82
C GLU A 67 4.48 -15.17 10.32
N GLY A 68 3.38 -15.76 10.79
CA GLY A 68 3.25 -16.24 12.15
C GLY A 68 3.49 -15.16 13.21
N GLU A 69 4.23 -15.51 14.24
CA GLU A 69 4.48 -14.66 15.40
C GLU A 69 5.25 -13.36 15.06
N GLU A 70 6.12 -13.38 14.06
CA GLU A 70 6.84 -12.17 13.62
C GLU A 70 5.91 -11.15 12.97
N LYS A 71 4.95 -11.61 12.17
CA LYS A 71 3.91 -10.75 11.59
C LYS A 71 3.04 -10.12 12.67
N GLU A 72 2.61 -10.90 13.66
CA GLU A 72 1.81 -10.39 14.75
C GLU A 72 2.55 -9.35 15.59
N LYS A 73 3.82 -9.60 15.92
CA LYS A 73 4.68 -8.65 16.63
C LYS A 73 4.88 -7.36 15.82
N PHE A 74 5.09 -7.50 14.51
CA PHE A 74 5.22 -6.34 13.63
C PHE A 74 3.93 -5.52 13.59
N ILE A 75 2.76 -6.15 13.38
CA ILE A 75 1.47 -5.45 13.32
C ILE A 75 1.18 -4.72 14.63
N LYS A 76 1.36 -5.35 15.79
CA LYS A 76 1.21 -4.69 17.10
C LYS A 76 2.13 -3.48 17.25
N GLY A 77 3.39 -3.62 16.83
CA GLY A 77 4.34 -2.51 16.82
C GLY A 77 3.93 -1.37 15.88
N ALA A 78 3.40 -1.72 14.71
CA ALA A 78 2.91 -0.77 13.71
C ALA A 78 1.65 -0.01 14.19
N GLU A 79 0.74 -0.66 14.92
CA GLU A 79 -0.42 -0.03 15.55
C GLU A 79 -0.01 1.01 16.60
N ILE A 80 0.92 0.64 17.47
CA ILE A 80 1.46 1.55 18.50
C ILE A 80 2.17 2.74 17.83
N ALA A 81 2.95 2.48 16.78
CA ALA A 81 3.61 3.54 16.03
C ALA A 81 2.60 4.46 15.33
N TYR A 82 1.54 3.90 14.75
CA TYR A 82 0.46 4.67 14.10
C TYR A 82 -0.19 5.64 15.09
N GLU A 83 -0.70 5.15 16.22
CA GLU A 83 -1.32 5.98 17.26
C GLU A 83 -0.37 7.06 17.76
N THR A 84 0.89 6.68 18.06
CA THR A 84 1.90 7.62 18.54
C THR A 84 2.19 8.71 17.52
N ILE A 85 2.35 8.36 16.23
CA ILE A 85 2.67 9.31 15.16
C ILE A 85 1.52 10.28 14.94
N ILE A 86 0.26 9.83 14.81
CA ILE A 86 -0.88 10.73 14.56
C ILE A 86 -1.12 11.66 15.75
N THR A 87 -0.95 11.16 16.97
CA THR A 87 -1.13 11.93 18.19
C THR A 87 -0.02 12.97 18.36
N ALA A 88 1.26 12.56 18.19
CA ALA A 88 2.40 13.46 18.27
C ALA A 88 2.36 14.52 17.16
N PHE A 89 1.94 14.15 15.94
CA PHE A 89 1.77 15.10 14.84
C PHE A 89 0.69 16.15 15.16
N ALA A 90 -0.44 15.73 15.68
CA ALA A 90 -1.51 16.64 16.08
C ALA A 90 -1.03 17.63 17.14
N LYS A 91 -0.28 17.16 18.15
CA LYS A 91 0.29 17.99 19.22
C LYS A 91 1.47 18.85 18.79
N GLY A 92 2.08 18.59 17.62
CA GLY A 92 3.31 19.24 17.19
C GLY A 92 4.58 18.73 17.91
N ASP A 93 4.51 17.54 18.51
CA ASP A 93 5.63 16.93 19.23
C ASP A 93 6.66 16.33 18.26
N LYS A 94 7.54 17.22 17.75
CA LYS A 94 8.63 16.86 16.82
C LYS A 94 9.63 15.87 17.45
N LYS A 95 9.77 15.87 18.78
CA LYS A 95 10.71 15.00 19.49
C LYS A 95 10.26 13.55 19.47
N SER A 96 9.01 13.30 19.79
CA SER A 96 8.42 11.94 19.73
C SER A 96 8.40 11.38 18.32
N LEU A 97 8.19 12.22 17.30
CA LEU A 97 8.19 11.82 15.90
C LEU A 97 9.56 11.36 15.39
N LYS A 98 10.67 11.96 15.87
CA LYS A 98 12.02 11.70 15.37
C LYS A 98 12.43 10.23 15.41
N GLY A 99 11.98 9.50 16.43
CA GLY A 99 12.32 8.08 16.61
C GLY A 99 11.46 7.10 15.80
N LEU A 100 10.41 7.58 15.12
CA LEU A 100 9.42 6.75 14.42
C LEU A 100 9.40 6.97 12.90
N LEU A 101 10.08 8.01 12.42
CA LEU A 101 10.06 8.45 11.03
C LEU A 101 11.43 8.27 10.37
N THR A 102 11.43 7.96 9.08
CA THR A 102 12.65 8.14 8.28
C THR A 102 13.03 9.61 8.20
N PRO A 103 14.31 9.96 7.91
CA PRO A 103 14.74 11.36 7.80
C PRO A 103 13.87 12.20 6.85
N ARG A 104 13.51 11.64 5.70
CA ARG A 104 12.62 12.29 4.73
C ARG A 104 11.24 12.58 5.31
N MET A 105 10.62 11.59 5.97
CA MET A 105 9.31 11.78 6.60
C MET A 105 9.38 12.78 7.75
N ALA A 106 10.44 12.73 8.56
CA ALA A 106 10.65 13.70 9.64
C ALA A 106 10.72 15.14 9.11
N THR A 107 11.42 15.37 8.00
CA THR A 107 11.46 16.70 7.36
C THR A 107 10.06 17.16 6.94
N ASN A 108 9.30 16.29 6.24
CA ASN A 108 7.95 16.63 5.78
C ASN A 108 7.00 16.91 6.95
N PHE A 109 7.04 16.10 8.00
CA PHE A 109 6.20 16.28 9.18
C PHE A 109 6.57 17.55 9.94
N ASN A 110 7.86 17.82 10.12
CA ASN A 110 8.32 19.05 10.77
C ASN A 110 7.91 20.30 10.01
N GLN A 111 8.00 20.28 8.67
CA GLN A 111 7.53 21.38 7.84
C GLN A 111 6.03 21.59 7.98
N ALA A 112 5.23 20.54 7.90
CA ALA A 112 3.78 20.63 8.05
C ALA A 112 3.36 21.14 9.44
N ILE A 113 4.09 20.77 10.49
CA ILE A 113 3.87 21.29 11.85
C ILE A 113 4.20 22.77 11.88
N SER A 114 5.36 23.21 11.35
CA SER A 114 5.75 24.62 11.34
C SER A 114 4.78 25.48 10.53
N ASP A 115 4.39 25.05 9.34
CA ASP A 115 3.40 25.76 8.50
C ASP A 115 2.05 25.97 9.20
N ARG A 116 1.65 24.98 10.00
CA ARG A 116 0.43 25.05 10.81
C ARG A 116 0.60 26.02 11.98
N GLU A 117 1.74 25.97 12.68
CA GLU A 117 2.08 26.87 13.78
C GLU A 117 2.14 28.33 13.31
N ASP A 118 2.77 28.61 12.16
CA ASP A 118 2.86 29.94 11.56
C ASP A 118 1.47 30.53 11.22
N LYS A 119 0.56 29.68 10.76
CA LYS A 119 -0.84 30.07 10.52
C LYS A 119 -1.64 30.20 11.83
N GLY A 120 -1.07 29.85 12.96
CA GLY A 120 -1.75 29.87 14.25
C GLY A 120 -2.86 28.84 14.40
N ILE A 121 -2.80 27.77 13.62
CA ILE A 121 -3.78 26.68 13.65
C ILE A 121 -3.37 25.65 14.71
N LYS A 122 -4.26 25.38 15.65
CA LYS A 122 -4.14 24.30 16.62
C LYS A 122 -4.86 23.06 16.11
N SER A 123 -4.22 21.90 16.19
CA SER A 123 -4.83 20.63 15.84
C SER A 123 -4.98 19.80 17.13
N GLU A 124 -6.18 19.32 17.35
CA GLU A 124 -6.52 18.40 18.43
C GLU A 124 -6.96 17.08 17.81
N LEU A 125 -6.42 15.96 18.29
CA LEU A 125 -6.76 14.63 17.84
C LEU A 125 -6.88 13.71 19.04
N THR A 126 -7.98 12.98 19.11
CA THR A 126 -8.21 11.89 20.06
C THR A 126 -8.30 10.59 19.27
N PHE A 127 -7.39 9.68 19.53
CA PHE A 127 -7.47 8.31 19.00
C PHE A 127 -8.47 7.53 19.84
N ILE A 128 -9.51 6.97 19.21
CA ILE A 128 -10.55 6.21 19.87
C ILE A 128 -10.21 4.72 19.89
N GLY A 129 -9.73 4.21 18.74
CA GLY A 129 -9.30 2.82 18.65
C GLY A 129 -8.98 2.37 17.23
N MET A 130 -8.25 1.26 17.15
CA MET A 130 -7.97 0.55 15.91
C MET A 130 -9.11 -0.43 15.62
N LYS A 131 -9.68 -0.37 14.39
CA LYS A 131 -10.69 -1.33 13.93
C LYS A 131 -10.06 -2.47 13.14
N GLU A 132 -9.07 -2.14 12.33
CA GLU A 132 -8.43 -3.10 11.42
C GLU A 132 -6.99 -2.69 11.17
N SER A 133 -6.09 -3.65 11.17
CA SER A 133 -4.71 -3.48 10.77
C SER A 133 -4.25 -4.71 9.98
N ASN A 134 -3.95 -4.51 8.69
CA ASN A 134 -3.60 -5.59 7.80
C ASN A 134 -2.28 -5.31 7.09
N LEU A 135 -1.36 -6.27 7.12
CA LEU A 135 -0.18 -6.26 6.27
C LEU A 135 -0.60 -6.57 4.83
N GLU A 136 -0.51 -5.56 3.95
CA GLU A 136 -0.90 -5.69 2.54
C GLU A 136 0.26 -6.09 1.63
N LYS A 137 1.46 -5.60 1.96
CA LYS A 137 2.65 -5.85 1.16
C LYS A 137 3.89 -5.94 2.02
N PHE A 138 4.72 -6.91 1.71
CA PHE A 138 6.05 -7.05 2.28
C PHE A 138 7.04 -7.23 1.15
N GLU A 139 8.07 -6.43 1.09
CA GLU A 139 9.04 -6.44 0.00
C GLU A 139 10.44 -6.10 0.50
N LYS A 140 11.42 -6.76 -0.11
CA LYS A 140 12.83 -6.46 0.10
C LYS A 140 13.37 -5.80 -1.16
N VAL A 141 13.92 -4.62 -1.00
CA VAL A 141 14.54 -3.86 -2.10
C VAL A 141 15.94 -3.45 -1.67
N GLN A 142 16.94 -4.03 -2.30
CA GLN A 142 18.35 -3.89 -1.91
C GLN A 142 18.54 -4.26 -0.43
N ASP A 143 19.13 -3.37 0.37
CA ASP A 143 19.40 -3.56 1.80
C ASP A 143 18.23 -3.11 2.70
N ASN A 144 17.08 -2.76 2.13
CA ASN A 144 15.93 -2.31 2.88
C ASN A 144 14.77 -3.28 2.76
N ILE A 145 14.10 -3.49 3.88
CA ILE A 145 12.84 -4.22 3.97
C ILE A 145 11.73 -3.20 4.12
N PHE A 146 10.67 -3.37 3.35
CA PHE A 146 9.48 -2.54 3.39
C PHE A 146 8.25 -3.37 3.74
N ALA A 147 7.39 -2.81 4.57
CA ALA A 147 6.11 -3.39 4.93
C ALA A 147 5.01 -2.34 4.81
N THR A 148 3.99 -2.60 4.00
CA THR A 148 2.83 -1.73 3.84
C THR A 148 1.68 -2.28 4.67
N VAL A 149 1.15 -1.44 5.53
CA VAL A 149 0.04 -1.78 6.41
C VAL A 149 -1.14 -0.87 6.11
N LYS A 150 -2.31 -1.47 5.95
CA LYS A 150 -3.60 -0.78 5.94
C LYS A 150 -4.09 -0.67 7.37
N PHE A 151 -4.40 0.54 7.81
CA PHE A 151 -5.03 0.83 9.09
C PHE A 151 -6.44 1.37 8.88
N VAL A 152 -7.38 0.89 9.66
CA VAL A 152 -8.72 1.47 9.80
C VAL A 152 -8.90 1.83 11.25
N SER A 153 -9.03 3.11 11.55
CA SER A 153 -9.10 3.62 12.92
C SER A 153 -10.24 4.62 13.10
N ASP A 154 -10.73 4.71 14.32
CA ASP A 154 -11.66 5.74 14.74
C ASP A 154 -10.92 6.84 15.48
N ILE A 155 -11.15 8.06 15.04
CA ILE A 155 -10.57 9.27 15.63
C ILE A 155 -11.60 10.37 15.79
N ILE A 156 -11.34 11.30 16.71
CA ILE A 156 -11.96 12.61 16.74
C ILE A 156 -10.86 13.60 16.39
N SER A 157 -11.08 14.46 15.40
CA SER A 157 -10.09 15.43 14.96
C SER A 157 -10.75 16.78 14.70
N VAL A 158 -10.11 17.85 15.21
CA VAL A 158 -10.55 19.21 15.03
C VAL A 158 -9.35 20.14 14.85
N LYS A 159 -9.47 21.10 13.94
CA LYS A 159 -8.53 22.22 13.79
C LYS A 159 -9.21 23.49 14.20
N LYS A 160 -8.52 24.31 15.00
CA LYS A 160 -9.00 25.58 15.53
C LYS A 160 -8.05 26.71 15.17
N ASP A 161 -8.59 27.91 15.00
CA ASP A 161 -7.80 29.12 14.89
C ASP A 161 -7.25 29.61 16.25
N LYS A 162 -6.54 30.75 16.24
CA LYS A 162 -6.01 31.39 17.47
C LYS A 162 -7.13 31.82 18.43
N SER A 163 -8.33 32.05 17.94
CA SER A 163 -9.51 32.45 18.70
C SER A 163 -10.38 31.27 19.15
N ASN A 164 -9.86 30.02 18.97
CA ASN A 164 -10.57 28.77 19.25
C ASN A 164 -11.81 28.48 18.39
N ASN A 165 -12.00 29.19 17.28
CA ASN A 165 -13.05 28.84 16.33
C ASN A 165 -12.66 27.57 15.57
N VAL A 166 -13.61 26.69 15.35
CA VAL A 166 -13.40 25.46 14.57
C VAL A 166 -13.26 25.81 13.09
N LEU A 167 -12.10 25.49 12.51
CA LEU A 167 -11.81 25.63 11.09
C LEU A 167 -12.17 24.37 10.31
N GLU A 168 -11.91 23.20 10.90
CA GLU A 168 -12.10 21.90 10.26
C GLU A 168 -12.36 20.82 11.31
N GLY A 169 -13.19 19.83 10.96
CA GLY A 169 -13.53 18.72 11.84
C GLY A 169 -14.70 19.00 12.76
N ASN A 170 -14.95 18.08 13.70
CA ASN A 170 -16.00 18.20 14.72
C ASN A 170 -15.51 17.51 16.00
N PRO A 171 -15.48 18.22 17.14
CA PRO A 171 -14.99 17.66 18.41
C PRO A 171 -15.91 16.56 18.99
N ASP A 172 -17.17 16.52 18.57
CA ASP A 172 -18.16 15.58 19.11
C ASP A 172 -18.44 14.40 18.17
N ARG A 173 -17.73 14.34 17.03
CA ARG A 173 -17.99 13.32 16.01
C ARG A 173 -16.80 12.40 15.80
N ILE A 174 -17.03 11.11 15.99
CA ILE A 174 -16.08 10.06 15.63
C ILE A 174 -16.05 9.93 14.09
N LYS A 175 -14.85 9.90 13.55
CA LYS A 175 -14.58 9.68 12.13
C LYS A 175 -13.75 8.41 11.96
N THR A 176 -14.22 7.50 11.12
CA THR A 176 -13.41 6.36 10.67
C THR A 176 -12.50 6.80 9.54
N VAL A 177 -11.20 6.58 9.70
CA VAL A 177 -10.17 6.84 8.68
C VAL A 177 -9.51 5.55 8.25
N THR A 178 -9.16 5.50 6.96
CA THR A 178 -8.38 4.40 6.39
C THR A 178 -7.08 5.00 5.84
N ASP A 179 -5.96 4.46 6.29
CA ASP A 179 -4.62 4.91 5.91
C ASP A 179 -3.76 3.74 5.48
N HIS A 180 -2.93 3.95 4.46
CA HIS A 180 -1.97 2.97 3.98
C HIS A 180 -0.56 3.50 4.24
N TRP A 181 0.14 2.88 5.18
CA TRP A 181 1.47 3.31 5.61
C TRP A 181 2.53 2.30 5.25
N LYS A 182 3.61 2.79 4.66
CA LYS A 182 4.78 1.99 4.31
C LYS A 182 5.89 2.24 5.32
N PHE A 183 6.22 1.20 6.06
CA PHE A 183 7.34 1.18 6.98
C PHE A 183 8.59 0.64 6.32
N SER A 184 9.76 1.06 6.80
CA SER A 184 11.05 0.56 6.35
C SER A 184 11.96 0.19 7.51
N LYS A 185 12.81 -0.81 7.28
CA LYS A 185 13.87 -1.26 8.16
C LYS A 185 15.07 -1.65 7.32
N LYS A 186 16.30 -1.35 7.77
CA LYS A 186 17.49 -1.91 7.14
C LYS A 186 17.62 -3.40 7.48
N GLU A 187 17.85 -4.23 6.49
CA GLU A 187 18.03 -5.68 6.71
C GLU A 187 19.20 -6.01 7.63
N THR A 188 20.31 -5.31 7.46
CA THR A 188 21.53 -5.48 8.25
C THR A 188 21.43 -4.91 9.68
N SER A 189 20.30 -4.25 10.02
CA SER A 189 20.11 -3.66 11.33
C SER A 189 19.67 -4.71 12.35
N ASN A 190 20.46 -4.88 13.40
CA ASN A 190 20.08 -5.67 14.58
C ASN A 190 18.95 -5.01 15.40
N SER A 191 18.61 -3.75 15.11
CA SER A 191 17.50 -3.05 15.78
C SER A 191 16.16 -3.62 15.32
N PRO A 192 15.22 -3.88 16.22
CA PRO A 192 13.86 -4.30 15.86
C PRO A 192 13.03 -3.14 15.29
N ASN A 193 13.56 -1.92 15.26
CA ASN A 193 12.78 -0.72 14.95
C ASN A 193 12.45 -0.58 13.47
N TRP A 194 11.19 -0.30 13.20
CA TRP A 194 10.68 0.10 11.91
C TRP A 194 10.39 1.61 11.92
N TYR A 195 10.59 2.25 10.77
CA TYR A 195 10.40 3.68 10.60
C TYR A 195 9.37 3.94 9.51
N LEU A 196 8.43 4.85 9.74
CA LEU A 196 7.51 5.29 8.68
C LEU A 196 8.31 5.94 7.55
N ALA A 197 8.19 5.35 6.36
CA ALA A 197 8.91 5.78 5.15
C ALA A 197 8.01 6.52 4.16
N GLU A 198 6.72 6.19 4.14
CA GLU A 198 5.77 6.77 3.19
C GLU A 198 4.32 6.59 3.68
N ILE A 199 3.47 7.58 3.37
CA ILE A 199 2.02 7.49 3.49
C ILE A 199 1.48 7.42 2.06
N LEU A 200 0.79 6.34 1.74
CA LEU A 200 0.30 6.10 0.39
C LEU A 200 -1.07 6.76 0.21
N PRO A 201 -1.37 7.29 -0.98
CA PRO A 201 -2.70 7.80 -1.29
C PRO A 201 -3.73 6.65 -1.29
N LYS A 202 -4.98 7.05 -1.03
CA LYS A 202 -6.13 6.13 -1.11
C LYS A 202 -6.42 5.76 -2.53
#